data_9082c5e263e56d30625980a2c41bc3f6
#
_entry.id   9082c5e263e56d30625980a2c41bc3f6
#
_cell.length_a   1.000
_cell.length_b   1.000
_cell.length_c   1.000
_cell.angle_alpha   90.00
_cell.angle_beta   90.00
_cell.angle_gamma   90.00
#
_symmetry.space_group_name_H-M   'P 1'
#
loop_
_entity.id
_entity.type
_entity.pdbx_description
1 polymer ?
#
loop_
_entity_poly.entity_id
_entity_poly.type
_entity_poly.pdbx_seq_one_letter_code
_entity_poly.pdbx_strand_id
1 'polypeptide(L)'
;LNQLVPFKYDWAWQKYLDGSANHWMPQEVNMTADIALWKSEDGLTEDERTIVKRNLGFFSTADSLVANNLVLALYRLITNPECRQYILRQSLEEAIHTHAYQYCIESLGMDEGEIFNMYREIPSVAKKAAWGLKYTKQISDPTFQTGTTETDKQLLRNLIAFYCVLEGIFFYC
;
A
#
# COMPACT_ATOMS: atom_id res chain seq x y z
N LEU A 1 -18.32 -7.30 -15.94
CA LEU A 1 -17.06 -7.69 -16.61
C LEU A 1 -17.21 -8.97 -17.42
N ASN A 2 -17.85 -10.03 -16.91
CA ASN A 2 -18.04 -11.28 -17.66
C ASN A 2 -18.66 -11.08 -19.06
N GLN A 3 -19.58 -10.11 -19.20
CA GLN A 3 -20.22 -9.80 -20.48
C GLN A 3 -19.32 -9.05 -21.47
N LEU A 4 -18.18 -8.52 -21.02
CA LEU A 4 -17.22 -7.79 -21.85
C LEU A 4 -16.08 -8.67 -22.36
N VAL A 5 -15.94 -9.90 -21.84
CA VAL A 5 -14.91 -10.83 -22.29
C VAL A 5 -15.36 -11.50 -23.59
N PRO A 6 -14.60 -11.42 -24.70
CA PRO A 6 -14.92 -12.13 -25.92
C PRO A 6 -14.98 -13.65 -25.69
N PHE A 7 -15.98 -14.33 -26.25
CA PHE A 7 -16.22 -15.77 -26.05
C PHE A 7 -14.98 -16.66 -26.23
N LYS A 8 -14.11 -16.32 -27.18
CA LYS A 8 -12.87 -17.08 -27.43
C LYS A 8 -11.88 -17.06 -26.27
N TYR A 9 -12.04 -16.12 -25.32
CA TYR A 9 -11.19 -15.97 -24.12
C TYR A 9 -11.91 -16.33 -22.82
N ASP A 10 -13.12 -16.82 -22.88
CA ASP A 10 -13.93 -17.19 -21.72
C ASP A 10 -13.20 -18.18 -20.81
N TRP A 11 -12.51 -19.16 -21.40
CA TRP A 11 -11.69 -20.14 -20.68
C TRP A 11 -10.54 -19.48 -19.86
N ALA A 12 -9.91 -18.45 -20.41
CA ALA A 12 -8.84 -17.73 -19.74
C ALA A 12 -9.40 -16.87 -18.60
N TRP A 13 -10.55 -16.24 -18.84
CA TRP A 13 -11.26 -15.49 -17.82
C TRP A 13 -11.71 -16.39 -16.66
N GLN A 14 -12.24 -17.56 -16.94
CA GLN A 14 -12.63 -18.53 -15.90
C GLN A 14 -11.42 -18.98 -15.07
N LYS A 15 -10.29 -19.29 -15.71
CA LYS A 15 -9.04 -19.62 -14.99
C LYS A 15 -8.56 -18.49 -14.09
N TYR A 16 -8.69 -17.25 -14.55
CA TYR A 16 -8.35 -16.08 -13.73
C TYR A 16 -9.26 -15.98 -12.49
N LEU A 17 -10.57 -16.16 -12.67
CA LEU A 17 -11.53 -16.13 -11.56
C LEU A 17 -11.26 -17.25 -10.55
N ASP A 18 -10.98 -18.46 -11.01
CA ASP A 18 -10.68 -19.62 -10.17
C ASP A 18 -9.39 -19.40 -9.38
N GLY A 19 -8.35 -18.90 -10.04
CA GLY A 19 -7.09 -18.54 -9.41
C GLY A 19 -7.24 -17.41 -8.39
N SER A 20 -8.03 -16.40 -8.70
CA SER A 20 -8.30 -15.28 -7.80
C SER A 20 -9.10 -15.73 -6.57
N ALA A 21 -10.10 -16.60 -6.72
CA ALA A 21 -10.89 -17.13 -5.61
C ALA A 21 -10.00 -17.84 -4.58
N ASN A 22 -9.08 -18.69 -5.05
CA ASN A 22 -8.15 -19.41 -4.18
C ASN A 22 -7.04 -18.51 -3.59
N HIS A 23 -6.66 -17.47 -4.29
CA HIS A 23 -5.58 -16.59 -3.88
C HIS A 23 -6.02 -15.51 -2.88
N TRP A 24 -7.20 -14.92 -3.09
CA TRP A 24 -7.72 -13.82 -2.29
C TRP A 24 -8.40 -14.26 -0.99
N MET A 25 -8.95 -15.45 -0.95
CA MET A 25 -9.67 -16.01 0.20
C MET A 25 -9.21 -17.44 0.48
N PRO A 26 -8.01 -17.63 1.05
CA PRO A 26 -7.58 -18.95 1.50
C PRO A 26 -8.64 -19.59 2.40
N GLN A 27 -8.85 -20.90 2.30
CA GLN A 27 -9.88 -21.61 3.06
C GLN A 27 -9.65 -21.53 4.58
N GLU A 28 -8.40 -21.31 5.01
CA GLU A 28 -8.02 -21.15 6.41
C GLU A 28 -8.44 -19.80 7.01
N VAL A 29 -8.71 -18.78 6.17
CA VAL A 29 -9.10 -17.44 6.65
C VAL A 29 -10.58 -17.42 6.99
N ASN A 30 -10.89 -17.23 8.26
CA ASN A 30 -12.26 -17.04 8.75
C ASN A 30 -12.39 -15.66 9.42
N MET A 31 -12.75 -14.65 8.64
CA MET A 31 -12.85 -13.26 9.07
C MET A 31 -13.73 -13.09 10.31
N THR A 32 -14.86 -13.81 10.37
CA THR A 32 -15.77 -13.72 11.52
C THR A 32 -15.14 -14.26 12.80
N ALA A 33 -14.44 -15.39 12.71
CA ALA A 33 -13.75 -15.98 13.85
C ALA A 33 -12.56 -15.10 14.28
N ASP A 34 -11.81 -14.56 13.33
CA ASP A 34 -10.65 -13.70 13.61
C ASP A 34 -11.06 -12.39 14.28
N ILE A 35 -12.16 -11.76 13.84
CA ILE A 35 -12.72 -10.58 14.50
C ILE A 35 -13.22 -10.92 15.91
N ALA A 36 -13.89 -12.06 16.09
CA ALA A 36 -14.33 -12.51 17.39
C ALA A 36 -13.15 -12.77 18.34
N LEU A 37 -12.06 -13.39 17.83
CA LEU A 37 -10.83 -13.60 18.57
C LEU A 37 -10.18 -12.27 19.01
N TRP A 38 -10.11 -11.28 18.11
CA TRP A 38 -9.63 -9.94 18.45
C TRP A 38 -10.46 -9.27 19.56
N LYS A 39 -11.77 -9.41 19.50
CA LYS A 39 -12.70 -8.79 20.46
C LYS A 39 -12.83 -9.54 21.79
N SER A 40 -12.35 -10.76 21.86
CA SER A 40 -12.36 -11.56 23.09
C SER A 40 -11.27 -11.10 24.06
N GLU A 41 -11.58 -11.04 25.36
CA GLU A 41 -10.61 -10.65 26.39
C GLU A 41 -9.41 -11.59 26.45
N ASP A 42 -9.64 -12.90 26.29
CA ASP A 42 -8.63 -13.95 26.35
C ASP A 42 -8.16 -14.43 24.97
N GLY A 43 -8.58 -13.76 23.90
CA GLY A 43 -8.36 -14.23 22.54
C GLY A 43 -6.93 -14.02 22.04
N LEU A 44 -6.36 -12.86 22.29
CA LEU A 44 -5.01 -12.48 21.89
C LEU A 44 -4.25 -11.92 23.10
N THR A 45 -2.96 -12.18 23.12
CA THR A 45 -2.04 -11.57 24.09
C THR A 45 -1.86 -10.07 23.77
N GLU A 46 -1.39 -9.29 24.74
CA GLU A 46 -1.10 -7.87 24.56
C GLU A 46 0.00 -7.64 23.49
N ASP A 47 0.98 -8.54 23.42
CA ASP A 47 2.03 -8.48 22.40
C ASP A 47 1.46 -8.69 20.98
N GLU A 48 0.58 -9.66 20.80
CA GLU A 48 -0.09 -9.90 19.51
C GLU A 48 -0.97 -8.72 19.11
N ARG A 49 -1.72 -8.14 20.03
CA ARG A 49 -2.51 -6.92 19.80
C ARG A 49 -1.62 -5.75 19.39
N THR A 50 -0.48 -5.60 20.06
CA THR A 50 0.51 -4.56 19.73
C THR A 50 1.07 -4.74 18.34
N ILE A 51 1.37 -5.97 17.92
CA ILE A 51 1.84 -6.27 16.55
C ILE A 51 0.78 -5.85 15.52
N VAL A 52 -0.48 -6.25 15.70
CA VAL A 52 -1.57 -5.89 14.78
C VAL A 52 -1.73 -4.38 14.68
N LYS A 53 -1.80 -3.67 15.82
CA LYS A 53 -1.93 -2.20 15.87
C LYS A 53 -0.79 -1.50 15.13
N ARG A 54 0.46 -1.89 15.39
CA ARG A 54 1.64 -1.28 14.76
C ARG A 54 1.70 -1.52 13.26
N ASN A 55 1.32 -2.71 12.81
CA ASN A 55 1.24 -3.00 11.38
C ASN A 55 0.18 -2.14 10.69
N LEU A 56 -1.03 -2.05 11.24
CA LEU A 56 -2.08 -1.18 10.69
C LEU A 56 -1.66 0.29 10.69
N GLY A 57 -1.00 0.77 11.75
CA GLY A 57 -0.46 2.12 11.82
C GLY A 57 0.63 2.41 10.78
N PHE A 58 1.44 1.42 10.45
CA PHE A 58 2.44 1.53 9.38
C PHE A 58 1.79 1.49 8.00
N PHE A 59 0.96 0.50 7.71
CA PHE A 59 0.35 0.32 6.38
C PHE A 59 -0.52 1.51 5.98
N SER A 60 -1.40 1.97 6.85
CA SER A 60 -2.26 3.13 6.56
C SER A 60 -1.47 4.41 6.24
N THR A 61 -0.28 4.58 6.83
CA THR A 61 0.62 5.70 6.54
C THR A 61 1.42 5.46 5.27
N ALA A 62 1.96 4.25 5.08
CA ALA A 62 2.84 3.92 3.97
C ALA A 62 2.11 4.06 2.62
N ASP A 63 0.91 3.51 2.49
CA ASP A 63 0.12 3.58 1.25
C ASP A 63 -0.24 5.04 0.89
N SER A 64 -0.54 5.87 1.88
CA SER A 64 -0.75 7.30 1.67
C SER A 64 0.52 8.00 1.15
N LEU A 65 1.70 7.64 1.66
CA LEU A 65 2.98 8.17 1.16
C LEU A 65 3.27 7.70 -0.25
N VAL A 66 2.99 6.44 -0.57
CA VAL A 66 3.16 5.88 -1.92
C VAL A 66 2.23 6.57 -2.90
N ALA A 67 0.94 6.69 -2.60
CA ALA A 67 -0.03 7.38 -3.45
C ALA A 67 0.40 8.83 -3.74
N ASN A 68 0.84 9.58 -2.74
CA ASN A 68 1.35 10.93 -2.91
C ASN A 68 2.60 10.97 -3.80
N ASN A 69 3.54 10.05 -3.63
CA ASN A 69 4.74 9.96 -4.47
C ASN A 69 4.38 9.68 -5.93
N LEU A 70 3.44 8.77 -6.19
CA LEU A 70 3.00 8.43 -7.54
C LEU A 70 2.38 9.63 -8.25
N VAL A 71 1.45 10.30 -7.60
CA VAL A 71 0.67 11.40 -8.21
C VAL A 71 1.47 12.69 -8.28
N LEU A 72 2.09 13.11 -7.17
CA LEU A 72 2.73 14.44 -7.09
C LEU A 72 4.15 14.45 -7.64
N ALA A 73 4.86 13.34 -7.62
CA ALA A 73 6.24 13.27 -8.05
C ALA A 73 6.42 12.52 -9.38
N LEU A 74 6.05 11.25 -9.43
CA LEU A 74 6.41 10.38 -10.56
C LEU A 74 5.59 10.66 -11.82
N TYR A 75 4.27 10.82 -11.72
CA TYR A 75 3.39 10.89 -12.90
C TYR A 75 3.80 11.95 -13.93
N ARG A 76 4.20 13.12 -13.48
CA ARG A 76 4.62 14.21 -14.38
C ARG A 76 5.98 13.97 -15.05
N LEU A 77 6.84 13.17 -14.43
CA LEU A 77 8.21 12.87 -14.91
C LEU A 77 8.22 11.71 -15.92
N ILE A 78 7.22 10.87 -15.89
CA ILE A 78 7.10 9.73 -16.80
C ILE A 78 6.37 10.18 -18.06
N THR A 79 6.98 10.00 -19.23
CA THR A 79 6.43 10.43 -20.51
C THR A 79 5.79 9.32 -21.33
N ASN A 80 6.18 8.05 -21.07
CA ASN A 80 5.60 6.90 -21.76
C ASN A 80 4.14 6.69 -21.34
N PRO A 81 3.19 6.62 -22.31
CA PRO A 81 1.75 6.54 -22.01
C PRO A 81 1.36 5.28 -21.23
N GLU A 82 1.94 4.14 -21.54
CA GLU A 82 1.64 2.88 -20.87
C GLU A 82 2.11 2.89 -19.41
N CYS A 83 3.29 3.44 -19.16
CA CYS A 83 3.79 3.64 -17.80
C CYS A 83 2.92 4.63 -17.01
N ARG A 84 2.38 5.67 -17.65
CA ARG A 84 1.43 6.58 -17.00
C ARG A 84 0.12 5.89 -16.64
N GLN A 85 -0.40 5.03 -17.50
CA GLN A 85 -1.59 4.23 -17.21
C GLN A 85 -1.36 3.30 -16.01
N TYR A 86 -0.18 2.66 -15.96
CA TYR A 86 0.22 1.84 -14.81
C TYR A 86 0.24 2.66 -13.51
N ILE A 87 0.89 3.83 -13.50
CA ILE A 87 0.97 4.69 -12.32
C ILE A 87 -0.43 5.15 -11.85
N LEU A 88 -1.33 5.50 -12.78
CA LEU A 88 -2.71 5.84 -12.44
C LEU A 88 -3.47 4.65 -11.83
N ARG A 89 -3.28 3.46 -12.40
CA ARG A 89 -3.88 2.24 -11.85
C ARG A 89 -3.33 1.95 -10.46
N GLN A 90 -2.03 2.02 -10.26
CA GLN A 90 -1.42 1.83 -8.94
C GLN A 90 -1.94 2.87 -7.94
N SER A 91 -2.04 4.14 -8.30
CA SER A 91 -2.57 5.18 -7.42
C SER A 91 -4.02 4.90 -6.98
N LEU A 92 -4.83 4.30 -7.85
CA LEU A 92 -6.17 3.84 -7.50
C LEU A 92 -6.13 2.68 -6.50
N GLU A 93 -5.23 1.71 -6.67
CA GLU A 93 -5.07 0.61 -5.72
C GLU A 93 -4.64 1.11 -4.35
N GLU A 94 -3.70 2.05 -4.27
CA GLU A 94 -3.27 2.64 -2.99
C GLU A 94 -4.42 3.37 -2.27
N ALA A 95 -5.31 4.02 -3.03
CA ALA A 95 -6.51 4.61 -2.46
C ALA A 95 -7.48 3.55 -1.91
N ILE A 96 -7.63 2.43 -2.60
CA ILE A 96 -8.44 1.28 -2.15
C ILE A 96 -7.82 0.67 -0.89
N HIS A 97 -6.49 0.49 -0.85
CA HIS A 97 -5.78 -0.04 0.31
C HIS A 97 -5.97 0.86 1.54
N THR A 98 -5.81 2.17 1.39
CA THR A 98 -6.03 3.13 2.48
C THR A 98 -7.44 3.00 3.05
N HIS A 99 -8.46 2.90 2.19
CA HIS A 99 -9.84 2.69 2.62
C HIS A 99 -10.04 1.32 3.29
N ALA A 100 -9.39 0.28 2.79
CA ALA A 100 -9.45 -1.05 3.37
C ALA A 100 -8.85 -1.07 4.79
N TYR A 101 -7.73 -0.40 5.03
CA TYR A 101 -7.14 -0.29 6.38
C TYR A 101 -8.02 0.48 7.34
N GLN A 102 -8.65 1.57 6.88
CA GLN A 102 -9.65 2.28 7.68
C GLN A 102 -10.79 1.34 8.08
N TYR A 103 -11.34 0.59 7.13
CA TYR A 103 -12.38 -0.38 7.39
C TYR A 103 -11.96 -1.48 8.37
N CYS A 104 -10.71 -1.96 8.29
CA CYS A 104 -10.16 -2.90 9.26
C CYS A 104 -10.10 -2.31 10.67
N ILE A 105 -9.61 -1.07 10.81
CA ILE A 105 -9.49 -0.37 12.10
C ILE A 105 -10.87 -0.21 12.75
N GLU A 106 -11.87 0.25 11.99
CA GLU A 106 -13.26 0.39 12.42
C GLU A 106 -13.86 -0.97 12.81
N SER A 107 -13.69 -2.00 11.98
CA SER A 107 -14.25 -3.34 12.22
C SER A 107 -13.70 -4.00 13.47
N LEU A 108 -12.44 -3.76 13.79
CA LEU A 108 -11.77 -4.24 14.99
C LEU A 108 -12.08 -3.37 16.22
N GLY A 109 -12.73 -2.22 16.04
CA GLY A 109 -13.07 -1.30 17.13
C GLY A 109 -11.85 -0.61 17.74
N MET A 110 -10.81 -0.37 16.92
CA MET A 110 -9.64 0.37 17.35
C MET A 110 -9.88 1.87 17.30
N ASP A 111 -9.14 2.63 18.09
CA ASP A 111 -9.14 4.09 18.02
C ASP A 111 -8.37 4.56 16.77
N GLU A 112 -9.08 5.18 15.84
CA GLU A 112 -8.50 5.67 14.59
C GLU A 112 -7.43 6.74 14.84
N GLY A 113 -7.64 7.61 15.83
CA GLY A 113 -6.68 8.63 16.20
C GLY A 113 -5.36 8.03 16.72
N GLU A 114 -5.43 6.99 17.54
CA GLU A 114 -4.26 6.22 18.00
C GLU A 114 -3.51 5.63 16.80
N ILE A 115 -4.21 4.90 15.95
CA ILE A 115 -3.58 4.17 14.84
C ILE A 115 -2.97 5.13 13.82
N PHE A 116 -3.69 6.15 13.36
CA PHE A 116 -3.18 7.11 12.38
C PHE A 116 -2.08 8.03 12.92
N ASN A 117 -1.93 8.20 14.24
CA ASN A 117 -0.84 8.96 14.82
C ASN A 117 0.45 8.14 15.07
N MET A 118 0.42 6.83 14.92
CA MET A 118 1.58 5.96 15.18
C MET A 118 2.82 6.34 14.37
N TYR A 119 2.66 6.90 13.16
CA TYR A 119 3.81 7.37 12.37
C TYR A 119 4.57 8.54 13.02
N ARG A 120 3.97 9.22 13.99
CA ARG A 120 4.59 10.30 14.77
C ARG A 120 5.10 9.81 16.11
N GLU A 121 4.37 8.93 16.76
CA GLU A 121 4.58 8.50 18.13
C GLU A 121 5.47 7.27 18.25
N ILE A 122 5.38 6.34 17.28
CA ILE A 122 6.18 5.11 17.30
C ILE A 122 7.50 5.33 16.52
N PRO A 123 8.66 5.32 17.20
CA PRO A 123 9.93 5.66 16.56
C PRO A 123 10.30 4.80 15.34
N SER A 124 9.94 3.51 15.33
CA SER A 124 10.19 2.62 14.19
C SER A 124 9.36 3.01 12.97
N VAL A 125 8.08 3.30 13.15
CA VAL A 125 7.16 3.76 12.09
C VAL A 125 7.59 5.14 11.58
N ALA A 126 7.89 6.07 12.49
CA ALA A 126 8.36 7.41 12.16
C ALA A 126 9.65 7.39 11.31
N LYS A 127 10.61 6.53 11.65
CA LYS A 127 11.85 6.38 10.89
C LYS A 127 11.62 5.85 9.48
N LYS A 128 10.73 4.87 9.29
CA LYS A 128 10.36 4.35 7.97
C LYS A 128 9.71 5.44 7.10
N ALA A 129 8.73 6.16 7.65
CA ALA A 129 8.07 7.27 6.97
C ALA A 129 9.06 8.38 6.58
N ALA A 130 9.90 8.82 7.51
CA ALA A 130 10.92 9.84 7.25
C ALA A 130 11.94 9.40 6.19
N TRP A 131 12.29 8.11 6.17
CA TRP A 131 13.19 7.57 5.15
C TRP A 131 12.57 7.66 3.75
N GLY A 132 11.30 7.27 3.57
CA GLY A 132 10.58 7.38 2.29
C GLY A 132 10.45 8.84 1.82
N LEU A 133 10.03 9.74 2.71
CA LEU A 133 9.88 11.16 2.41
C LEU A 133 11.18 11.83 1.93
N LYS A 134 12.34 11.36 2.38
CA LYS A 134 13.63 11.87 1.91
C LYS A 134 13.79 11.76 0.39
N TYR A 135 13.30 10.69 -0.21
CA TYR A 135 13.41 10.46 -1.65
C TYR A 135 12.31 11.16 -2.46
N THR A 136 11.19 11.47 -1.84
CA THR A 136 10.08 12.19 -2.49
C THR A 136 10.34 13.69 -2.57
N LYS A 137 10.87 14.28 -1.51
CA LYS A 137 10.96 15.73 -1.34
C LYS A 137 11.55 16.46 -2.55
N GLN A 138 12.61 15.93 -3.12
CA GLN A 138 13.33 16.59 -4.21
C GLN A 138 12.59 16.48 -5.54
N ILE A 139 12.08 15.30 -5.87
CA ILE A 139 11.40 15.09 -7.15
C ILE A 139 9.94 15.60 -7.15
N SER A 140 9.40 15.93 -5.98
CA SER A 140 8.08 16.59 -5.85
C SER A 140 8.15 18.09 -6.10
N ASP A 141 9.34 18.70 -6.16
CA ASP A 141 9.48 20.10 -6.53
C ASP A 141 8.93 20.32 -7.96
N PRO A 142 7.97 21.23 -8.16
CA PRO A 142 7.40 21.48 -9.48
C PRO A 142 8.43 21.88 -10.55
N THR A 143 9.57 22.42 -10.15
CA THR A 143 10.65 22.85 -11.03
C THR A 143 11.62 21.72 -11.39
N PHE A 144 11.57 20.58 -10.65
CA PHE A 144 12.42 19.44 -10.92
C PHE A 144 12.08 18.82 -12.29
N GLN A 145 13.12 18.61 -13.11
CA GLN A 145 13.00 17.96 -14.42
C GLN A 145 14.10 16.91 -14.57
N THR A 146 13.79 15.86 -15.32
CA THR A 146 14.75 14.84 -15.77
C THR A 146 15.46 15.28 -17.03
N GLY A 147 16.49 14.54 -17.48
CA GLY A 147 17.23 14.77 -18.70
C GLY A 147 18.70 15.09 -18.52
N THR A 148 19.19 15.10 -17.27
CA THR A 148 20.64 15.09 -16.97
C THR A 148 20.96 13.83 -16.18
N THR A 149 22.21 13.38 -16.26
CA THR A 149 22.66 12.19 -15.51
C THR A 149 22.35 12.29 -14.02
N GLU A 150 22.44 13.46 -13.42
CA GLU A 150 22.18 13.62 -11.99
C GLU A 150 20.69 13.59 -11.68
N THR A 151 19.86 14.27 -12.43
CA THR A 151 18.40 14.26 -12.24
C THR A 151 17.77 12.90 -12.54
N ASP A 152 18.31 12.19 -13.54
CA ASP A 152 17.88 10.83 -13.87
C ASP A 152 18.24 9.83 -12.77
N LYS A 153 19.44 9.97 -12.16
CA LYS A 153 19.80 9.20 -10.96
C LYS A 153 18.90 9.48 -9.77
N GLN A 154 18.47 10.72 -9.59
CA GLN A 154 17.53 11.07 -8.50
C GLN A 154 16.17 10.42 -8.70
N LEU A 155 15.64 10.43 -9.92
CA LEU A 155 14.42 9.70 -10.27
C LEU A 155 14.58 8.20 -10.03
N LEU A 156 15.69 7.61 -10.49
CA LEU A 156 15.98 6.19 -10.29
C LEU A 156 16.07 5.83 -8.79
N ARG A 157 16.73 6.66 -7.98
CA ARG A 157 16.79 6.45 -6.53
C ARG A 157 15.41 6.48 -5.87
N ASN A 158 14.51 7.36 -6.32
CA ASN A 158 13.13 7.38 -5.85
C ASN A 158 12.41 6.07 -6.21
N LEU A 159 12.50 5.64 -7.47
CA LEU A 159 11.88 4.38 -7.93
C LEU A 159 12.38 3.17 -7.12
N ILE A 160 13.69 3.06 -6.90
CA ILE A 160 14.26 1.99 -6.07
C ILE A 160 13.79 2.11 -4.62
N ALA A 161 13.77 3.31 -4.06
CA ALA A 161 13.35 3.52 -2.67
C ALA A 161 11.89 3.10 -2.44
N PHE A 162 10.99 3.41 -3.36
CA PHE A 162 9.59 3.05 -3.23
C PHE A 162 9.31 1.61 -3.67
N TYR A 163 9.65 1.21 -4.89
CA TYR A 163 9.28 -0.11 -5.41
C TYR A 163 10.09 -1.27 -4.83
N CYS A 164 11.37 -1.06 -4.52
CA CYS A 164 12.21 -2.14 -4.02
C CYS A 164 12.33 -2.14 -2.48
N VAL A 165 12.45 -0.98 -1.85
CA VAL A 165 12.71 -0.91 -0.40
C VAL A 165 11.40 -0.76 0.37
N LEU A 166 10.57 0.21 0.05
CA LEU A 166 9.34 0.43 0.79
C LEU A 166 8.37 -0.73 0.53
N GLU A 167 8.02 -0.98 -0.74
CA GLU A 167 7.11 -2.06 -1.13
C GLU A 167 7.72 -3.46 -0.93
N GLY A 168 8.98 -3.64 -1.28
CA GLY A 168 9.62 -4.96 -1.28
C GLY A 168 10.22 -5.40 0.05
N ILE A 169 10.45 -4.48 1.01
CA ILE A 169 11.10 -4.79 2.29
C ILE A 169 10.28 -4.28 3.48
N PHE A 170 9.89 -2.99 3.49
CA PHE A 170 9.27 -2.41 4.69
C PHE A 170 7.88 -2.96 4.99
N PHE A 171 7.16 -3.45 3.99
CA PHE A 171 5.87 -4.10 4.16
C PHE A 171 5.96 -5.54 4.71
N TYR A 172 7.14 -6.12 4.77
CA TYR A 172 7.38 -7.46 5.35
C TYR A 172 7.93 -7.39 6.80
N CYS A 173 7.58 -6.42 7.58
CA CYS A 173 8.11 -6.23 8.94
C CYS A 173 7.27 -6.85 10.03
#